data_2fca7bb02d4e29d67d6cd1feac7f0a8a
#
_entry.id   2fca7bb02d4e29d67d6cd1feac7f0a8a
#
_cell.length_a   1.000
_cell.length_b   1.000
_cell.length_c   1.000
_cell.angle_alpha   90.00
_cell.angle_beta   90.00
_cell.angle_gamma   90.00
#
_symmetry.space_group_name_H-M   'P 1'
#
loop_
_entity.id
_entity.type
_entity.pdbx_description
1 polymer ?
#
loop_
_entity_poly.entity_id
_entity_poly.type
_entity_poly.pdbx_seq_one_letter_code
_entity_poly.pdbx_strand_id
1 'polypeptide(L)'
;IALRARCVVNATGVWVDGITALDHDEAEPAAPAAPRVAPSQGVHLVVDRAFLPGPGAQVHGLLVPKTEDGRVLFAVPWLGKTVLGTTDTPRPDAPAEPEPRADEVAFILREAGRYLARAPRPADVRSVWVGLRPLVRPGAGAAGAVGDTRSISREHTVWVSRSGLVSVTGGKWTTYRAMAEDVLARCMAAGLLPQRPAGATTALRLLGTPAVSDPARTLSAPPGEHLYGAEAAALRVLPGADRWLAHDGETGVGVLSEAMVRFAVRHEFARTTTDVLARRSRLLFLDAAVAAAAAPAVAAIVGEETGRDPALQAFTALAAQYTRLP
;
A
#
# COMPACT_ATOMS: atom_id res chain seq x y z
N ILE A 1 15.88 22.26 -2.33
CA ILE A 1 16.84 21.78 -3.35
C ILE A 1 16.14 21.89 -4.70
N ALA A 2 16.72 22.63 -5.65
CA ALA A 2 16.23 22.68 -7.04
C ALA A 2 16.85 21.52 -7.82
N LEU A 3 16.01 20.74 -8.52
CA LEU A 3 16.44 19.66 -9.40
C LEU A 3 16.12 20.01 -10.84
N ARG A 4 17.02 19.69 -11.76
CA ARG A 4 16.79 19.81 -13.21
C ARG A 4 16.68 18.41 -13.82
N ALA A 5 15.64 18.17 -14.60
CA ALA A 5 15.39 16.90 -15.28
C ALA A 5 15.01 17.14 -16.75
N ARG A 6 15.26 16.16 -17.61
CA ARG A 6 14.82 16.18 -19.01
C ARG A 6 13.33 15.90 -19.16
N CYS A 7 12.78 15.14 -18.23
CA CYS A 7 11.39 14.75 -18.20
C CYS A 7 10.94 14.67 -16.75
N VAL A 8 9.76 15.16 -16.46
CA VAL A 8 9.13 15.07 -15.14
C VAL A 8 7.86 14.25 -15.28
N VAL A 9 7.72 13.24 -14.43
CA VAL A 9 6.54 12.35 -14.40
C VAL A 9 5.79 12.58 -13.11
N ASN A 10 4.52 12.96 -13.22
CA ASN A 10 3.57 13.05 -12.12
C ASN A 10 2.82 11.71 -12.01
N ALA A 11 3.23 10.86 -11.08
CA ALA A 11 2.61 9.57 -10.76
C ALA A 11 2.08 9.55 -9.33
N THR A 12 1.48 10.66 -8.87
CA THR A 12 1.13 10.90 -7.48
C THR A 12 -0.26 10.36 -7.08
N GLY A 13 -0.90 9.54 -7.94
CA GLY A 13 -2.15 8.86 -7.62
C GLY A 13 -3.29 9.86 -7.36
N VAL A 14 -3.88 9.84 -6.16
CA VAL A 14 -5.00 10.72 -5.81
C VAL A 14 -4.62 12.20 -5.77
N TRP A 15 -3.33 12.54 -5.71
CA TRP A 15 -2.82 13.92 -5.69
C TRP A 15 -2.39 14.44 -7.06
N VAL A 16 -2.66 13.69 -8.14
CA VAL A 16 -2.21 14.05 -9.49
C VAL A 16 -2.73 15.42 -9.92
N ASP A 17 -3.96 15.77 -9.57
CA ASP A 17 -4.56 17.07 -9.91
C ASP A 17 -3.86 18.23 -9.18
N GLY A 18 -3.45 18.02 -7.91
CA GLY A 18 -2.69 19.00 -7.14
C GLY A 18 -1.31 19.31 -7.75
N ILE A 19 -0.60 18.28 -8.22
CA ILE A 19 0.68 18.47 -8.92
C ILE A 19 0.47 19.10 -10.30
N THR A 20 -0.57 18.69 -11.02
CA THR A 20 -0.92 19.31 -12.31
C THR A 20 -1.25 20.81 -12.14
N ALA A 21 -1.87 21.17 -11.01
CA ALA A 21 -2.16 22.56 -10.69
C ALA A 21 -0.91 23.43 -10.42
N LEU A 22 0.25 22.83 -10.12
CA LEU A 22 1.54 23.54 -9.99
C LEU A 22 2.22 23.74 -11.35
N ASP A 23 1.75 23.09 -12.40
CA ASP A 23 2.28 23.15 -13.77
C ASP A 23 1.57 24.30 -14.54
N HIS A 24 1.79 25.54 -14.08
CA HIS A 24 1.24 26.72 -14.70
C HIS A 24 2.23 27.34 -15.67
N ASP A 25 1.75 27.69 -16.87
CA ASP A 25 2.42 28.64 -17.72
C ASP A 25 2.07 30.05 -17.21
N GLU A 26 3.05 30.85 -16.81
CA GLU A 26 2.83 32.23 -16.29
C GLU A 26 2.13 33.14 -17.32
N ALA A 27 2.08 32.71 -18.59
CA ALA A 27 1.51 33.48 -19.70
C ALA A 27 -0.01 33.31 -19.88
N GLU A 28 -0.66 32.29 -19.31
CA GLU A 28 -2.11 32.13 -19.39
C GLU A 28 -2.68 31.74 -18.03
N PRO A 29 -3.46 32.56 -17.34
CA PRO A 29 -4.25 32.13 -16.19
C PRO A 29 -5.29 31.13 -16.67
N ALA A 30 -4.93 29.86 -16.64
CA ALA A 30 -5.87 28.80 -16.98
C ALA A 30 -7.02 28.80 -15.96
N ALA A 31 -8.25 28.84 -16.46
CA ALA A 31 -9.41 28.50 -15.63
C ALA A 31 -9.13 27.14 -14.94
N PRO A 32 -9.47 26.97 -13.66
CA PRO A 32 -9.20 25.72 -12.94
C PRO A 32 -9.81 24.56 -13.72
N ALA A 33 -8.94 23.71 -14.27
CA ALA A 33 -9.38 22.53 -15.00
C ALA A 33 -10.19 21.63 -14.03
N ALA A 34 -11.31 21.09 -14.50
CA ALA A 34 -12.09 20.15 -13.68
C ALA A 34 -11.20 19.00 -13.21
N PRO A 35 -11.30 18.57 -11.92
CA PRO A 35 -10.49 17.50 -11.38
C PRO A 35 -10.61 16.23 -12.20
N ARG A 36 -9.49 15.61 -12.56
CA ARG A 36 -9.45 14.34 -13.32
C ARG A 36 -9.70 13.14 -12.44
N VAL A 37 -9.40 13.26 -11.15
CA VAL A 37 -9.53 12.17 -10.19
C VAL A 37 -10.77 12.33 -9.31
N ALA A 38 -11.47 11.21 -9.09
CA ALA A 38 -12.51 11.07 -8.08
C ALA A 38 -11.97 10.11 -7.00
N PRO A 39 -11.45 10.60 -5.87
CA PRO A 39 -10.96 9.74 -4.82
C PRO A 39 -12.07 8.83 -4.26
N SER A 40 -11.77 7.56 -4.08
CA SER A 40 -12.67 6.61 -3.42
C SER A 40 -11.94 5.87 -2.31
N GLN A 41 -12.51 5.91 -1.12
CA GLN A 41 -11.98 5.28 0.08
C GLN A 41 -12.33 3.80 0.12
N GLY A 42 -11.35 2.96 0.50
CA GLY A 42 -11.55 1.55 0.79
C GLY A 42 -10.95 1.17 2.13
N VAL A 43 -11.79 0.68 3.05
CA VAL A 43 -11.38 0.24 4.38
C VAL A 43 -11.04 -1.24 4.38
N HIS A 44 -10.03 -1.61 5.17
CA HIS A 44 -9.65 -2.98 5.43
C HIS A 44 -9.52 -3.20 6.93
N LEU A 45 -10.02 -4.33 7.40
CA LEU A 45 -9.85 -4.80 8.77
C LEU A 45 -8.94 -6.02 8.76
N VAL A 46 -8.11 -6.13 9.76
CA VAL A 46 -7.22 -7.29 9.92
C VAL A 46 -7.59 -8.00 11.21
N VAL A 47 -7.77 -9.31 11.09
CA VAL A 47 -8.08 -10.22 12.20
C VAL A 47 -7.08 -11.37 12.21
N ASP A 48 -7.06 -12.15 13.29
CA ASP A 48 -6.18 -13.30 13.41
C ASP A 48 -6.44 -14.35 12.33
N ARG A 49 -5.43 -15.11 12.00
CA ARG A 49 -5.49 -16.14 10.96
C ARG A 49 -6.56 -17.19 11.22
N ALA A 50 -6.86 -17.47 12.50
CA ALA A 50 -7.87 -18.43 12.92
C ALA A 50 -9.31 -18.12 12.42
N PHE A 51 -9.59 -16.89 11.98
CA PHE A 51 -10.89 -16.54 11.38
C PHE A 51 -11.09 -17.14 9.99
N LEU A 52 -10.01 -17.48 9.28
CA LEU A 52 -10.06 -18.14 7.98
C LEU A 52 -9.16 -19.39 7.99
N PRO A 53 -9.52 -20.44 8.72
CA PRO A 53 -8.73 -21.65 8.76
C PRO A 53 -8.76 -22.35 7.38
N GLY A 54 -7.61 -22.87 6.96
CA GLY A 54 -7.49 -23.70 5.75
C GLY A 54 -7.30 -25.17 6.11
N PRO A 55 -7.67 -26.10 5.24
CA PRO A 55 -7.37 -27.53 5.42
C PRO A 55 -5.85 -27.76 5.25
N GLY A 56 -5.18 -28.23 6.30
CA GLY A 56 -3.76 -28.55 6.28
C GLY A 56 -2.86 -27.34 5.97
N ALA A 57 -1.87 -27.54 5.10
CA ALA A 57 -0.97 -26.48 4.65
C ALA A 57 -1.55 -25.57 3.55
N GLN A 58 -2.71 -25.90 3.02
CA GLN A 58 -3.36 -25.08 1.98
C GLN A 58 -4.09 -23.90 2.60
N VAL A 59 -3.87 -22.76 2.01
CA VAL A 59 -4.44 -21.50 2.45
C VAL A 59 -5.28 -20.92 1.32
N HIS A 60 -6.59 -20.82 1.55
CA HIS A 60 -7.53 -20.29 0.56
C HIS A 60 -8.05 -18.94 0.99
N GLY A 61 -8.20 -18.01 0.04
CA GLY A 61 -8.96 -16.79 0.23
C GLY A 61 -10.45 -17.05 -0.05
N LEU A 62 -11.30 -16.28 0.63
CA LEU A 62 -12.74 -16.23 0.36
C LEU A 62 -13.04 -14.96 -0.44
N LEU A 63 -13.75 -15.13 -1.55
CA LEU A 63 -14.31 -14.02 -2.33
C LEU A 63 -15.83 -14.13 -2.32
N VAL A 64 -16.49 -13.11 -1.80
CA VAL A 64 -17.94 -12.93 -1.87
C VAL A 64 -18.23 -12.01 -3.06
N PRO A 65 -18.76 -12.53 -4.17
CA PRO A 65 -18.87 -11.77 -5.42
C PRO A 65 -19.92 -10.68 -5.35
N LYS A 66 -20.91 -10.83 -4.44
CA LYS A 66 -21.99 -9.85 -4.26
C LYS A 66 -22.46 -9.86 -2.81
N THR A 67 -22.18 -8.77 -2.11
CA THR A 67 -22.70 -8.46 -0.76
C THR A 67 -24.13 -7.92 -0.85
N GLU A 68 -24.75 -7.63 0.30
CA GLU A 68 -26.11 -7.07 0.36
C GLU A 68 -26.25 -5.76 -0.44
N ASP A 69 -25.22 -4.92 -0.45
CA ASP A 69 -25.19 -3.65 -1.20
C ASP A 69 -24.57 -3.78 -2.62
N GLY A 70 -24.32 -5.02 -3.07
CA GLY A 70 -23.82 -5.31 -4.42
C GLY A 70 -22.31 -5.19 -4.58
N ARG A 71 -21.56 -4.89 -3.53
CA ARG A 71 -20.08 -4.83 -3.54
C ARG A 71 -19.46 -6.24 -3.47
N VAL A 72 -18.17 -6.30 -3.74
CA VAL A 72 -17.34 -7.49 -3.51
C VAL A 72 -16.70 -7.39 -2.13
N LEU A 73 -16.80 -8.45 -1.34
CA LEU A 73 -16.03 -8.60 -0.11
C LEU A 73 -15.02 -9.74 -0.28
N PHE A 74 -13.88 -9.61 0.34
CA PHE A 74 -12.90 -10.69 0.42
C PHE A 74 -12.42 -10.91 1.86
N ALA A 75 -12.04 -12.16 2.15
CA ALA A 75 -11.21 -12.51 3.30
C ALA A 75 -9.96 -13.21 2.74
N VAL A 76 -8.80 -12.58 2.89
CA VAL A 76 -7.55 -13.03 2.28
C VAL A 76 -6.51 -13.28 3.37
N PRO A 77 -5.91 -14.49 3.41
CA PRO A 77 -4.77 -14.76 4.28
C PRO A 77 -3.55 -13.99 3.78
N TRP A 78 -2.95 -13.23 4.69
CA TRP A 78 -1.80 -12.39 4.37
C TRP A 78 -0.89 -12.24 5.59
N LEU A 79 0.37 -12.69 5.44
CA LEU A 79 1.43 -12.55 6.44
C LEU A 79 1.00 -12.97 7.86
N GLY A 80 0.40 -14.15 7.98
CA GLY A 80 -0.04 -14.70 9.26
C GLY A 80 -1.37 -14.17 9.80
N LYS A 81 -2.03 -13.27 9.07
CA LYS A 81 -3.31 -12.69 9.44
C LYS A 81 -4.37 -12.93 8.35
N THR A 82 -5.59 -12.50 8.61
CA THR A 82 -6.68 -12.46 7.63
C THR A 82 -7.10 -11.03 7.39
N VAL A 83 -7.02 -10.57 6.14
CA VAL A 83 -7.47 -9.24 5.71
C VAL A 83 -8.90 -9.34 5.22
N LEU A 84 -9.79 -8.55 5.80
CA LEU A 84 -11.20 -8.43 5.44
C LEU A 84 -11.41 -7.09 4.72
N GLY A 85 -12.07 -7.07 3.60
CA GLY A 85 -12.35 -5.83 2.88
C GLY A 85 -13.06 -6.10 1.55
N THR A 86 -13.51 -5.09 0.89
CA THR A 86 -13.23 -3.69 1.12
C THR A 86 -14.51 -2.87 0.96
N THR A 87 -14.48 -1.61 1.36
CA THR A 87 -15.52 -0.64 1.04
C THR A 87 -15.19 0.13 -0.23
N ASP A 88 -16.13 0.92 -0.72
CA ASP A 88 -15.95 1.84 -1.86
C ASP A 88 -16.80 3.09 -1.57
N THR A 89 -16.17 4.10 -0.96
CA THR A 89 -16.84 5.30 -0.49
C THR A 89 -16.24 6.52 -1.16
N PRO A 90 -17.00 7.26 -2.00
CA PRO A 90 -16.52 8.49 -2.63
C PRO A 90 -16.06 9.51 -1.60
N ARG A 91 -14.96 10.23 -1.89
CA ARG A 91 -14.46 11.33 -1.06
C ARG A 91 -14.24 12.61 -1.86
N PRO A 92 -14.54 13.77 -1.25
CA PRO A 92 -14.22 15.06 -1.86
C PRO A 92 -12.75 15.46 -1.67
N ASP A 93 -12.05 14.85 -0.72
CA ASP A 93 -10.68 15.15 -0.27
C ASP A 93 -9.75 13.95 -0.43
N ALA A 94 -8.44 14.20 -0.35
CA ALA A 94 -7.42 13.18 -0.42
C ALA A 94 -6.38 13.36 0.69
N PRO A 95 -6.72 13.11 1.97
CA PRO A 95 -5.76 13.20 3.06
C PRO A 95 -4.67 12.13 2.92
N ALA A 96 -3.46 12.41 3.46
CA ALA A 96 -2.35 11.48 3.42
C ALA A 96 -2.63 10.21 4.25
N GLU A 97 -3.32 10.38 5.38
CA GLU A 97 -3.75 9.29 6.27
C GLU A 97 -5.27 9.39 6.44
N PRO A 98 -6.06 8.72 5.57
CA PRO A 98 -7.51 8.71 5.69
C PRO A 98 -7.96 7.83 6.86
N GLU A 99 -9.00 8.27 7.55
CA GLU A 99 -9.60 7.53 8.65
C GLU A 99 -10.81 6.70 8.20
N PRO A 100 -11.03 5.51 8.80
CA PRO A 100 -12.20 4.70 8.52
C PRO A 100 -13.46 5.37 9.10
N ARG A 101 -14.62 5.09 8.49
CA ARG A 101 -15.92 5.52 9.00
C ARG A 101 -16.59 4.37 9.74
N ALA A 102 -17.41 4.69 10.75
CA ALA A 102 -18.12 3.71 11.56
C ALA A 102 -19.03 2.78 10.73
N ASP A 103 -19.71 3.35 9.73
CA ASP A 103 -20.58 2.59 8.81
C ASP A 103 -19.80 1.61 7.94
N GLU A 104 -18.58 1.95 7.53
CA GLU A 104 -17.70 1.08 6.74
C GLU A 104 -17.18 -0.11 7.57
N VAL A 105 -16.75 0.15 8.80
CA VAL A 105 -16.30 -0.89 9.73
C VAL A 105 -17.45 -1.86 10.05
N ALA A 106 -18.62 -1.31 10.41
CA ALA A 106 -19.81 -2.10 10.71
C ALA A 106 -20.26 -2.95 9.52
N PHE A 107 -20.17 -2.40 8.29
CA PHE A 107 -20.46 -3.15 7.05
C PHE A 107 -19.53 -4.36 6.89
N ILE A 108 -18.21 -4.16 6.99
CA ILE A 108 -17.24 -5.26 6.80
C ILE A 108 -17.45 -6.35 7.86
N LEU A 109 -17.60 -6.00 9.14
CA LEU A 109 -17.81 -6.97 10.22
C LEU A 109 -19.11 -7.77 10.03
N ARG A 110 -20.20 -7.10 9.66
CA ARG A 110 -21.49 -7.73 9.41
C ARG A 110 -21.44 -8.68 8.22
N GLU A 111 -20.89 -8.22 7.10
CA GLU A 111 -20.82 -9.06 5.89
C GLU A 111 -19.84 -10.25 6.08
N ALA A 112 -18.67 -10.03 6.67
CA ALA A 112 -17.75 -11.12 6.98
C ALA A 112 -18.38 -12.16 7.92
N GLY A 113 -19.17 -11.72 8.90
CA GLY A 113 -19.86 -12.59 9.84
C GLY A 113 -20.88 -13.54 9.20
N ARG A 114 -21.36 -13.25 7.99
CA ARG A 114 -22.30 -14.14 7.24
C ARG A 114 -21.62 -15.34 6.59
N TYR A 115 -20.31 -15.25 6.36
CA TYR A 115 -19.57 -16.25 5.56
C TYR A 115 -18.47 -16.96 6.35
N LEU A 116 -17.96 -16.35 7.42
CA LEU A 116 -16.97 -16.95 8.28
C LEU A 116 -17.64 -17.83 9.35
N ALA A 117 -16.98 -18.93 9.72
CA ALA A 117 -17.51 -19.84 10.75
C ALA A 117 -17.69 -19.16 12.12
N ARG A 118 -16.86 -18.15 12.40
CA ARG A 118 -16.97 -17.26 13.56
C ARG A 118 -17.08 -15.81 13.07
N ALA A 119 -18.16 -15.14 13.46
CA ALA A 119 -18.32 -13.72 13.13
C ALA A 119 -17.27 -12.87 13.87
N PRO A 120 -16.50 -12.03 13.16
CA PRO A 120 -15.54 -11.15 13.80
C PRO A 120 -16.26 -10.01 14.54
N ARG A 121 -15.76 -9.66 15.71
CA ARG A 121 -16.25 -8.55 16.55
C ARG A 121 -15.22 -7.40 16.52
N PRO A 122 -15.57 -6.18 16.91
CA PRO A 122 -14.61 -5.07 17.04
C PRO A 122 -13.35 -5.42 17.84
N ALA A 123 -13.48 -6.17 18.94
CA ALA A 123 -12.36 -6.60 19.78
C ALA A 123 -11.41 -7.61 19.10
N ASP A 124 -11.84 -8.25 18.03
CA ASP A 124 -11.02 -9.21 17.26
C ASP A 124 -10.15 -8.51 16.18
N VAL A 125 -10.36 -7.20 15.94
CA VAL A 125 -9.62 -6.43 14.95
C VAL A 125 -8.26 -6.03 15.49
N ARG A 126 -7.20 -6.43 14.77
CA ARG A 126 -5.80 -6.16 15.10
C ARG A 126 -5.29 -4.86 14.50
N SER A 127 -5.83 -4.50 13.35
CA SER A 127 -5.52 -3.24 12.68
C SER A 127 -6.66 -2.84 11.74
N VAL A 128 -6.89 -1.53 11.63
CA VAL A 128 -7.78 -0.95 10.63
C VAL A 128 -6.97 0.04 9.79
N TRP A 129 -7.12 -0.05 8.47
CA TRP A 129 -6.45 0.87 7.57
C TRP A 129 -7.27 1.17 6.32
N VAL A 130 -6.97 2.29 5.73
CA VAL A 130 -7.73 2.87 4.62
C VAL A 130 -6.80 3.22 3.47
N GLY A 131 -7.24 2.92 2.26
CA GLY A 131 -6.59 3.34 1.04
C GLY A 131 -7.51 4.21 0.18
N LEU A 132 -6.93 5.18 -0.54
CA LEU A 132 -7.64 5.99 -1.53
C LEU A 132 -7.34 5.49 -2.94
N ARG A 133 -8.40 5.22 -3.70
CA ARG A 133 -8.29 4.85 -5.12
C ARG A 133 -8.35 6.10 -5.99
N PRO A 134 -7.40 6.30 -6.91
CA PRO A 134 -7.42 7.42 -7.87
C PRO A 134 -8.30 7.05 -9.08
N LEU A 135 -9.62 7.04 -8.90
CA LEU A 135 -10.53 6.74 -10.02
C LEU A 135 -10.54 7.89 -11.02
N VAL A 136 -10.41 7.58 -12.31
CA VAL A 136 -10.38 8.58 -13.37
C VAL A 136 -11.80 8.93 -13.79
N ARG A 137 -12.17 10.21 -13.72
CA ARG A 137 -13.50 10.70 -14.13
C ARG A 137 -13.70 10.48 -15.63
N PRO A 138 -14.85 9.98 -16.07
CA PRO A 138 -15.19 9.91 -17.49
C PRO A 138 -15.30 11.34 -18.07
N GLY A 139 -14.59 11.57 -19.18
CA GLY A 139 -14.65 12.86 -19.88
C GLY A 139 -14.08 14.01 -19.05
N ALA A 140 -12.76 14.08 -18.95
CA ALA A 140 -12.07 15.23 -18.35
C ALA A 140 -12.46 16.52 -19.09
N GLY A 141 -13.46 17.22 -18.59
CA GLY A 141 -14.09 18.41 -19.19
C GLY A 141 -15.59 18.55 -18.91
N ALA A 142 -16.27 17.49 -18.49
CA ALA A 142 -17.69 17.58 -18.10
C ALA A 142 -17.78 17.68 -16.56
N ALA A 143 -18.33 18.79 -16.07
CA ALA A 143 -18.73 18.99 -14.68
C ALA A 143 -19.90 18.05 -14.36
N GLY A 144 -19.59 16.79 -14.03
CA GLY A 144 -20.55 15.83 -13.54
C GLY A 144 -20.42 15.70 -12.02
N ALA A 145 -21.55 15.71 -11.31
CA ALA A 145 -21.61 15.44 -9.87
C ALA A 145 -20.83 14.16 -9.54
N VAL A 146 -20.20 14.12 -8.36
CA VAL A 146 -19.55 12.91 -7.79
C VAL A 146 -20.66 11.90 -7.51
N GLY A 147 -21.15 11.24 -8.56
CA GLY A 147 -22.10 10.15 -8.51
C GLY A 147 -21.36 8.82 -8.29
N ASP A 148 -22.08 7.74 -8.41
CA ASP A 148 -21.64 6.37 -8.18
C ASP A 148 -20.25 6.05 -8.79
N THR A 149 -19.23 5.91 -7.93
CA THR A 149 -17.86 5.56 -8.32
C THR A 149 -17.74 4.12 -8.85
N ARG A 150 -18.77 3.30 -8.71
CA ARG A 150 -18.80 1.88 -9.11
C ARG A 150 -18.73 1.68 -10.62
N SER A 151 -19.23 2.65 -11.39
CA SER A 151 -19.23 2.61 -12.87
C SER A 151 -17.98 3.22 -13.50
N ILE A 152 -17.08 3.82 -12.71
CA ILE A 152 -15.87 4.47 -13.23
C ILE A 152 -14.84 3.44 -13.66
N SER A 153 -14.28 3.63 -14.87
CA SER A 153 -13.20 2.78 -15.40
C SER A 153 -12.00 2.75 -14.45
N ARG A 154 -11.42 1.56 -14.29
CA ARG A 154 -10.19 1.32 -13.54
C ARG A 154 -8.97 1.20 -14.45
N GLU A 155 -9.07 1.67 -15.68
CA GLU A 155 -7.93 1.79 -16.59
C GLU A 155 -7.09 3.02 -16.21
N HIS A 156 -5.79 2.95 -16.51
CA HIS A 156 -4.92 4.09 -16.31
C HIS A 156 -5.02 5.05 -17.49
N THR A 157 -4.73 6.32 -17.23
CA THR A 157 -4.68 7.36 -18.24
C THR A 157 -3.33 8.07 -18.15
N VAL A 158 -2.70 8.29 -19.31
CA VAL A 158 -1.45 9.06 -19.44
C VAL A 158 -1.67 10.26 -20.34
N TRP A 159 -1.26 11.45 -19.92
CA TRP A 159 -1.29 12.66 -20.74
C TRP A 159 -0.01 13.48 -20.55
N VAL A 160 0.26 14.34 -21.52
CA VAL A 160 1.39 15.28 -21.51
C VAL A 160 0.82 16.69 -21.56
N SER A 161 1.25 17.55 -20.64
CA SER A 161 0.87 18.98 -20.66
C SER A 161 1.71 19.76 -21.67
N ARG A 162 1.35 21.04 -21.89
CA ARG A 162 2.13 21.94 -22.77
C ARG A 162 3.57 22.15 -22.28
N SER A 163 3.78 22.18 -20.96
CA SER A 163 5.11 22.32 -20.36
C SER A 163 6.00 21.07 -20.51
N GLY A 164 5.41 19.92 -20.89
CA GLY A 164 6.08 18.64 -20.95
C GLY A 164 5.95 17.80 -19.66
N LEU A 165 5.14 18.21 -18.68
CA LEU A 165 4.81 17.35 -17.54
C LEU A 165 3.99 16.16 -18.01
N VAL A 166 4.51 14.95 -17.76
CA VAL A 166 3.81 13.68 -18.07
C VAL A 166 3.07 13.21 -16.83
N SER A 167 1.75 13.11 -16.89
CA SER A 167 0.95 12.67 -15.74
C SER A 167 0.31 11.32 -16.01
N VAL A 168 0.26 10.46 -14.99
CA VAL A 168 -0.41 9.16 -15.00
C VAL A 168 -1.25 8.98 -13.74
N THR A 169 -2.47 8.48 -13.89
CA THR A 169 -3.37 8.14 -12.78
C THR A 169 -4.32 7.02 -13.16
N GLY A 170 -5.05 6.46 -12.19
CA GLY A 170 -5.90 5.30 -12.38
C GLY A 170 -5.10 3.99 -12.40
N GLY A 171 -5.67 2.97 -13.06
CA GLY A 171 -5.04 1.66 -13.19
C GLY A 171 -5.14 0.81 -11.92
N LYS A 172 -4.38 -0.28 -11.92
CA LYS A 172 -4.33 -1.25 -10.82
C LYS A 172 -2.87 -1.53 -10.45
N TRP A 173 -2.62 -1.83 -9.17
CA TRP A 173 -1.30 -2.26 -8.73
C TRP A 173 -0.76 -3.47 -9.51
N THR A 174 -1.63 -4.38 -9.91
CA THR A 174 -1.25 -5.57 -10.68
C THR A 174 -0.75 -5.28 -12.09
N THR A 175 -1.01 -4.08 -12.62
CA THR A 175 -0.59 -3.65 -13.97
C THR A 175 0.48 -2.57 -13.95
N TYR A 176 1.09 -2.26 -12.78
CA TYR A 176 2.04 -1.16 -12.59
C TYR A 176 3.21 -1.18 -13.58
N ARG A 177 3.73 -2.37 -13.93
CA ARG A 177 4.83 -2.53 -14.89
C ARG A 177 4.42 -2.06 -16.29
N ALA A 178 3.26 -2.53 -16.78
CA ALA A 178 2.73 -2.11 -18.08
C ALA A 178 2.39 -0.62 -18.09
N MET A 179 1.85 -0.10 -16.98
CA MET A 179 1.61 1.35 -16.82
C MET A 179 2.90 2.15 -16.94
N ALA A 180 3.99 1.69 -16.31
CA ALA A 180 5.29 2.36 -16.39
C ALA A 180 5.86 2.34 -17.83
N GLU A 181 5.71 1.23 -18.56
CA GLU A 181 6.12 1.15 -19.98
C GLU A 181 5.30 2.11 -20.85
N ASP A 182 3.99 2.23 -20.63
CA ASP A 182 3.15 3.16 -21.37
C ASP A 182 3.52 4.63 -21.10
N VAL A 183 3.80 4.97 -19.82
CA VAL A 183 4.32 6.31 -19.46
C VAL A 183 5.61 6.62 -20.21
N LEU A 184 6.57 5.70 -20.22
CA LEU A 184 7.84 5.89 -20.94
C LEU A 184 7.65 6.00 -22.46
N ALA A 185 6.73 5.22 -23.03
CA ALA A 185 6.37 5.32 -24.44
C ALA A 185 5.79 6.70 -24.77
N ARG A 186 4.95 7.27 -23.92
CA ARG A 186 4.43 8.64 -24.07
C ARG A 186 5.52 9.70 -23.95
N CYS A 187 6.46 9.55 -23.00
CA CYS A 187 7.62 10.45 -22.89
C CYS A 187 8.47 10.44 -24.17
N MET A 188 8.71 9.27 -24.75
CA MET A 188 9.46 9.12 -26.01
C MET A 188 8.69 9.70 -27.20
N ALA A 189 7.38 9.43 -27.30
CA ALA A 189 6.54 9.95 -28.37
C ALA A 189 6.43 11.50 -28.32
N ALA A 190 6.49 12.09 -27.14
CA ALA A 190 6.51 13.54 -26.94
C ALA A 190 7.91 14.17 -27.14
N GLY A 191 8.94 13.39 -27.48
CA GLY A 191 10.31 13.87 -27.67
C GLY A 191 11.04 14.25 -26.37
N LEU A 192 10.49 13.93 -25.20
CA LEU A 192 11.08 14.23 -23.88
C LEU A 192 12.22 13.28 -23.52
N LEU A 193 12.17 12.07 -24.04
CA LEU A 193 13.19 11.03 -23.83
C LEU A 193 13.64 10.45 -25.19
N PRO A 194 14.88 9.97 -25.30
CA PRO A 194 15.34 9.29 -26.50
C PRO A 194 14.59 7.97 -26.69
N GLN A 195 14.35 7.61 -27.97
CA GLN A 195 13.69 6.35 -28.33
C GLN A 195 14.45 5.14 -27.77
N ARG A 196 13.74 4.19 -27.21
CA ARG A 196 14.25 2.91 -26.69
C ARG A 196 13.29 1.77 -27.07
N PRO A 197 13.79 0.56 -27.28
CA PRO A 197 12.95 -0.61 -27.50
C PRO A 197 12.00 -0.84 -26.30
N ALA A 198 10.76 -1.23 -26.58
CA ALA A 198 9.78 -1.63 -25.57
C ALA A 198 10.03 -3.06 -25.06
N GLY A 199 9.39 -3.42 -23.94
CA GLY A 199 9.32 -4.80 -23.44
C GLY A 199 10.52 -5.28 -22.63
N ALA A 200 11.54 -4.43 -22.40
CA ALA A 200 12.73 -4.82 -21.64
C ALA A 200 12.41 -5.29 -20.20
N THR A 201 11.33 -4.76 -19.60
CA THR A 201 10.94 -5.08 -18.22
C THR A 201 10.18 -6.40 -18.09
N THR A 202 9.72 -7.01 -19.18
CA THR A 202 8.93 -8.25 -19.15
C THR A 202 9.71 -9.42 -18.53
N ALA A 203 10.99 -9.53 -18.86
CA ALA A 203 11.89 -10.58 -18.38
C ALA A 203 12.80 -10.11 -17.21
N LEU A 204 12.65 -8.85 -16.76
CA LEU A 204 13.48 -8.30 -15.71
C LEU A 204 13.14 -8.97 -14.37
N ARG A 205 14.11 -9.63 -13.76
CA ARG A 205 13.97 -10.19 -12.42
C ARG A 205 14.18 -9.09 -11.39
N LEU A 206 13.26 -9.00 -10.45
CA LEU A 206 13.39 -8.06 -9.33
C LEU A 206 14.51 -8.51 -8.40
N LEU A 207 15.16 -7.56 -7.74
CA LEU A 207 16.14 -7.82 -6.70
C LEU A 207 15.49 -8.71 -5.60
N GLY A 208 16.24 -9.64 -5.06
CA GLY A 208 15.74 -10.59 -4.08
C GLY A 208 14.92 -11.76 -4.67
N THR A 209 14.61 -11.77 -5.98
CA THR A 209 13.92 -12.90 -6.59
C THR A 209 14.76 -14.17 -6.48
N PRO A 210 14.29 -15.25 -5.83
CA PRO A 210 15.04 -16.49 -5.70
C PRO A 210 15.23 -17.16 -7.09
N ALA A 211 16.35 -17.88 -7.26
CA ALA A 211 16.64 -18.58 -8.51
C ALA A 211 15.61 -19.68 -8.80
N VAL A 212 15.13 -20.35 -7.78
CA VAL A 212 14.14 -21.43 -7.83
C VAL A 212 12.95 -21.03 -6.96
N SER A 213 11.73 -21.22 -7.47
CA SER A 213 10.51 -21.02 -6.69
C SER A 213 10.42 -22.08 -5.60
N ASP A 214 10.19 -21.65 -4.37
CA ASP A 214 9.94 -22.52 -3.25
C ASP A 214 8.43 -22.44 -2.87
N PRO A 215 7.64 -23.47 -3.14
CA PRO A 215 6.21 -23.46 -2.86
C PRO A 215 5.88 -23.40 -1.35
N ALA A 216 6.83 -23.71 -0.47
CA ALA A 216 6.65 -23.56 0.98
C ALA A 216 6.74 -22.08 1.42
N ARG A 217 7.28 -21.21 0.58
CA ARG A 217 7.38 -19.76 0.84
C ARG A 217 6.14 -19.04 0.36
N THR A 218 5.16 -18.91 1.23
CA THR A 218 3.87 -18.28 0.88
C THR A 218 3.73 -16.92 1.55
N LEU A 219 3.01 -16.01 0.87
CA LEU A 219 2.63 -14.72 1.45
C LEU A 219 1.59 -14.84 2.57
N SER A 220 1.10 -16.05 2.84
CA SER A 220 0.18 -16.31 3.96
C SER A 220 0.89 -16.66 5.26
N ALA A 221 2.18 -17.04 5.21
CA ALA A 221 2.97 -17.30 6.40
C ALA A 221 3.24 -15.99 7.19
N PRO A 222 3.41 -16.04 8.52
CA PRO A 222 3.85 -14.89 9.31
C PRO A 222 5.13 -14.25 8.73
N PRO A 223 5.35 -12.93 8.91
CA PRO A 223 6.58 -12.30 8.44
C PRO A 223 7.83 -13.01 8.94
N GLY A 224 8.83 -13.13 8.06
CA GLY A 224 10.08 -13.82 8.38
C GLY A 224 11.09 -13.70 7.25
N GLU A 225 12.21 -14.41 7.33
CA GLU A 225 13.30 -14.38 6.35
C GLU A 225 12.84 -14.71 4.91
N HIS A 226 11.78 -15.51 4.75
CA HIS A 226 11.26 -15.88 3.43
C HIS A 226 10.84 -14.67 2.59
N LEU A 227 10.52 -13.53 3.20
CA LEU A 227 10.18 -12.29 2.50
C LEU A 227 11.37 -11.62 1.82
N TYR A 228 12.59 -11.97 2.22
CA TYR A 228 13.83 -11.44 1.66
C TYR A 228 14.35 -12.26 0.45
N GLY A 229 13.75 -13.40 0.19
CA GLY A 229 14.10 -14.23 -0.97
C GLY A 229 15.59 -14.57 -1.05
N ALA A 230 16.26 -14.20 -2.15
CA ALA A 230 17.70 -14.43 -2.33
C ALA A 230 18.58 -13.60 -1.37
N GLU A 231 18.06 -12.54 -0.78
CA GLU A 231 18.79 -11.66 0.14
C GLU A 231 18.75 -12.15 1.62
N ALA A 232 18.02 -13.24 1.92
CA ALA A 232 17.93 -13.80 3.28
C ALA A 232 19.31 -14.14 3.90
N ALA A 233 20.27 -14.53 3.08
CA ALA A 233 21.64 -14.80 3.55
C ALA A 233 22.33 -13.52 4.07
N ALA A 234 22.12 -12.39 3.41
CA ALA A 234 22.64 -11.09 3.84
C ALA A 234 22.00 -10.64 5.16
N LEU A 235 20.70 -10.96 5.37
CA LEU A 235 20.02 -10.69 6.63
C LEU A 235 20.67 -11.42 7.82
N ARG A 236 21.01 -12.72 7.65
CA ARG A 236 21.54 -13.57 8.72
C ARG A 236 22.90 -13.15 9.26
N VAL A 237 23.69 -12.41 8.48
CA VAL A 237 25.03 -11.94 8.91
C VAL A 237 24.96 -10.57 9.59
N LEU A 238 23.79 -9.93 9.64
CA LEU A 238 23.62 -8.67 10.35
C LEU A 238 23.50 -8.90 11.87
N PRO A 239 23.92 -7.93 12.69
CA PRO A 239 23.73 -7.99 14.13
C PRO A 239 22.26 -8.19 14.51
N GLY A 240 22.00 -9.02 15.50
CA GLY A 240 20.66 -9.24 16.04
C GLY A 240 19.75 -10.11 15.18
N ALA A 241 20.28 -11.02 14.37
CA ALA A 241 19.49 -11.97 13.58
C ALA A 241 18.54 -12.81 14.47
N ASP A 242 19.02 -13.23 15.63
CA ASP A 242 18.24 -14.00 16.61
C ASP A 242 17.58 -13.14 17.69
N ARG A 243 17.71 -11.83 17.63
CA ARG A 243 17.10 -10.92 18.58
C ARG A 243 15.75 -10.43 18.04
N TRP A 244 14.68 -11.04 18.51
CA TRP A 244 13.32 -10.69 18.12
C TRP A 244 12.81 -9.47 18.88
N LEU A 245 12.30 -8.50 18.15
CA LEU A 245 11.71 -7.24 18.65
C LEU A 245 10.19 -7.31 18.70
N ALA A 246 9.60 -8.19 17.90
CA ALA A 246 8.17 -8.44 17.87
C ALA A 246 7.86 -9.91 17.59
N HIS A 247 6.77 -10.36 18.17
CA HIS A 247 6.22 -11.71 17.99
C HIS A 247 4.77 -11.60 17.53
N ASP A 248 4.34 -12.55 16.70
CA ASP A 248 2.94 -12.68 16.36
C ASP A 248 2.10 -13.03 17.60
N GLY A 249 1.06 -12.24 17.86
CA GLY A 249 0.25 -12.38 19.08
C GLY A 249 -0.59 -13.65 19.14
N GLU A 250 -0.82 -14.32 18.00
CA GLU A 250 -1.58 -15.57 17.91
C GLU A 250 -0.70 -16.80 18.07
N THR A 251 0.45 -16.80 17.41
CA THR A 251 1.33 -17.98 17.30
C THR A 251 2.58 -17.91 18.18
N GLY A 252 2.94 -16.72 18.65
CA GLY A 252 4.19 -16.48 19.38
C GLY A 252 5.47 -16.53 18.52
N VAL A 253 5.34 -16.70 17.20
CA VAL A 253 6.47 -16.71 16.27
C VAL A 253 7.07 -15.32 16.15
N GLY A 254 8.41 -15.21 16.14
CA GLY A 254 9.12 -13.97 15.89
C GLY A 254 8.83 -13.44 14.48
N VAL A 255 8.38 -12.17 14.39
CA VAL A 255 7.97 -11.55 13.13
C VAL A 255 8.81 -10.33 12.73
N LEU A 256 9.62 -9.81 13.65
CA LEU A 256 10.56 -8.72 13.38
C LEU A 256 11.81 -8.90 14.24
N SER A 257 12.95 -9.14 13.61
CA SER A 257 14.24 -9.17 14.29
C SER A 257 14.99 -7.84 14.17
N GLU A 258 15.99 -7.62 15.03
CA GLU A 258 16.89 -6.47 14.91
C GLU A 258 17.59 -6.44 13.55
N ALA A 259 18.04 -7.59 13.04
CA ALA A 259 18.66 -7.67 11.71
C ALA A 259 17.72 -7.20 10.59
N MET A 260 16.43 -7.48 10.67
CA MET A 260 15.44 -6.98 9.70
C MET A 260 15.34 -5.44 9.73
N VAL A 261 15.42 -4.83 10.92
CA VAL A 261 15.45 -3.37 11.05
C VAL A 261 16.73 -2.79 10.45
N ARG A 262 17.90 -3.37 10.76
CA ARG A 262 19.19 -2.94 10.19
C ARG A 262 19.24 -3.11 8.68
N PHE A 263 18.69 -4.21 8.16
CA PHE A 263 18.56 -4.45 6.72
C PHE A 263 17.70 -3.37 6.05
N ALA A 264 16.53 -3.06 6.64
CA ALA A 264 15.65 -2.01 6.14
C ALA A 264 16.34 -0.64 6.06
N VAL A 265 17.20 -0.30 7.04
CA VAL A 265 17.95 0.96 7.03
C VAL A 265 19.07 0.94 5.99
N ARG A 266 19.88 -0.14 5.97
CA ARG A 266 21.12 -0.22 5.18
C ARG A 266 20.85 -0.47 3.69
N HIS A 267 19.83 -1.27 3.37
CA HIS A 267 19.56 -1.76 2.02
C HIS A 267 18.24 -1.26 1.41
N GLU A 268 17.26 -0.84 2.24
CA GLU A 268 15.95 -0.44 1.79
C GLU A 268 15.61 1.03 2.10
N PHE A 269 16.60 1.83 2.44
CA PHE A 269 16.49 3.28 2.70
C PHE A 269 15.48 3.67 3.78
N ALA A 270 15.19 2.84 4.77
CA ALA A 270 14.39 3.24 5.91
C ALA A 270 15.11 4.34 6.71
N ARG A 271 14.39 5.39 7.11
CA ARG A 271 14.92 6.55 7.83
C ARG A 271 14.15 6.87 9.10
N THR A 272 12.94 6.33 9.22
CA THR A 272 12.04 6.56 10.34
C THR A 272 11.48 5.23 10.87
N THR A 273 10.95 5.27 12.09
CA THR A 273 10.22 4.14 12.69
C THR A 273 9.03 3.71 11.80
N THR A 274 8.34 4.69 11.18
CA THR A 274 7.25 4.43 10.23
C THR A 274 7.74 3.69 8.99
N ASP A 275 8.93 4.02 8.47
CA ASP A 275 9.46 3.31 7.30
C ASP A 275 9.64 1.83 7.60
N VAL A 276 10.16 1.48 8.78
CA VAL A 276 10.34 0.08 9.17
C VAL A 276 9.00 -0.60 9.44
N LEU A 277 8.21 -0.06 10.37
CA LEU A 277 7.05 -0.76 10.92
C LEU A 277 5.83 -0.74 9.99
N ALA A 278 5.67 0.28 9.14
CA ALA A 278 4.57 0.34 8.18
C ALA A 278 4.98 -0.12 6.77
N ARG A 279 6.14 0.33 6.26
CA ARG A 279 6.48 0.22 4.84
C ARG A 279 7.37 -0.97 4.48
N ARG A 280 8.21 -1.48 5.41
CA ARG A 280 9.11 -2.62 5.17
C ARG A 280 8.55 -3.90 5.81
N SER A 281 8.36 -3.92 7.14
CA SER A 281 7.79 -5.09 7.82
C SER A 281 6.28 -5.23 7.66
N ARG A 282 5.58 -4.14 7.38
CA ARG A 282 4.10 -4.04 7.33
C ARG A 282 3.40 -4.37 8.64
N LEU A 283 4.15 -4.42 9.75
CA LEU A 283 3.63 -4.85 11.04
C LEU A 283 2.48 -3.96 11.53
N LEU A 284 2.53 -2.65 11.26
CA LEU A 284 1.45 -1.72 11.56
C LEU A 284 0.11 -2.14 10.92
N PHE A 285 0.16 -2.65 9.69
CA PHE A 285 -1.04 -3.10 8.97
C PHE A 285 -1.54 -4.46 9.45
N LEU A 286 -0.66 -5.30 10.00
CA LEU A 286 -0.99 -6.65 10.45
C LEU A 286 -1.51 -6.66 11.89
N ASP A 287 -0.79 -5.96 12.79
CA ASP A 287 -1.13 -5.83 14.20
C ASP A 287 -0.54 -4.52 14.74
N ALA A 288 -1.40 -3.51 14.82
CA ALA A 288 -0.99 -2.17 15.21
C ALA A 288 -0.51 -2.09 16.67
N ALA A 289 -1.05 -2.93 17.56
CA ALA A 289 -0.63 -2.99 18.96
C ALA A 289 0.78 -3.59 19.09
N VAL A 290 1.06 -4.68 18.37
CA VAL A 290 2.39 -5.29 18.31
C VAL A 290 3.41 -4.33 17.70
N ALA A 291 3.03 -3.60 16.65
CA ALA A 291 3.89 -2.58 16.03
C ALA A 291 4.20 -1.44 17.01
N ALA A 292 3.19 -0.96 17.75
CA ALA A 292 3.36 0.09 18.77
C ALA A 292 4.31 -0.36 19.90
N ALA A 293 4.18 -1.62 20.36
CA ALA A 293 5.05 -2.18 21.39
C ALA A 293 6.52 -2.32 20.93
N ALA A 294 6.75 -2.65 19.66
CA ALA A 294 8.10 -2.77 19.09
C ALA A 294 8.75 -1.41 18.78
N ALA A 295 7.96 -0.34 18.66
CA ALA A 295 8.41 0.96 18.15
C ALA A 295 9.60 1.57 18.92
N PRO A 296 9.70 1.54 20.26
CA PRO A 296 10.85 2.09 20.97
C PRO A 296 12.17 1.40 20.60
N ALA A 297 12.18 0.07 20.51
CA ALA A 297 13.36 -0.69 20.13
C ALA A 297 13.76 -0.45 18.67
N VAL A 298 12.77 -0.40 17.77
CA VAL A 298 13.00 -0.06 16.35
C VAL A 298 13.57 1.34 16.20
N ALA A 299 12.99 2.32 16.92
CA ALA A 299 13.46 3.71 16.90
C ALA A 299 14.93 3.83 17.37
N ALA A 300 15.31 3.13 18.43
CA ALA A 300 16.69 3.10 18.91
C ALA A 300 17.65 2.63 17.82
N ILE A 301 17.33 1.52 17.14
CA ILE A 301 18.18 0.98 16.06
C ILE A 301 18.22 1.91 14.85
N VAL A 302 17.09 2.49 14.43
CA VAL A 302 17.05 3.46 13.32
C VAL A 302 17.88 4.70 13.66
N GLY A 303 17.79 5.20 14.90
CA GLY A 303 18.60 6.34 15.38
C GLY A 303 20.10 6.00 15.37
N GLU A 304 20.49 4.83 15.86
CA GLU A 304 21.87 4.33 15.82
C GLU A 304 22.42 4.27 14.39
N GLU A 305 21.66 3.65 13.46
CA GLU A 305 22.09 3.43 12.07
C GLU A 305 22.13 4.71 11.23
N THR A 306 21.27 5.69 11.53
CA THR A 306 21.14 6.89 10.68
C THR A 306 21.77 8.13 11.27
N GLY A 307 22.00 8.18 12.59
CA GLY A 307 22.38 9.38 13.32
C GLY A 307 21.30 10.49 13.31
N ARG A 308 20.02 10.15 13.05
CA ARG A 308 18.91 11.10 12.90
C ARG A 308 17.77 10.75 13.85
N ASP A 309 16.86 11.70 14.05
CA ASP A 309 15.60 11.47 14.75
C ASP A 309 14.79 10.39 14.01
N PRO A 310 14.48 9.24 14.63
CA PRO A 310 13.70 8.15 14.04
C PRO A 310 12.20 8.45 13.98
N ALA A 311 11.76 9.62 14.42
CA ALA A 311 10.36 10.07 14.44
C ALA A 311 9.41 9.11 15.22
N LEU A 312 9.86 8.63 16.39
CA LEU A 312 9.09 7.70 17.23
C LEU A 312 7.71 8.24 17.62
N GLN A 313 7.65 9.52 18.03
CA GLN A 313 6.38 10.12 18.47
C GLN A 313 5.34 10.16 17.35
N ALA A 314 5.76 10.49 16.13
CA ALA A 314 4.88 10.49 14.96
C ALA A 314 4.35 9.09 14.65
N PHE A 315 5.21 8.06 14.77
CA PHE A 315 4.77 6.67 14.59
C PHE A 315 3.80 6.24 15.69
N THR A 316 4.02 6.60 16.95
CA THR A 316 3.13 6.25 18.06
C THR A 316 1.72 6.82 17.83
N ALA A 317 1.64 8.08 17.38
CA ALA A 317 0.36 8.70 17.03
C ALA A 317 -0.34 7.97 15.87
N LEU A 318 0.42 7.60 14.83
CA LEU A 318 -0.10 6.83 13.70
C LEU A 318 -0.61 5.44 14.14
N ALA A 319 0.13 4.72 14.96
CA ALA A 319 -0.26 3.40 15.46
C ALA A 319 -1.56 3.44 16.27
N ALA A 320 -1.76 4.52 17.04
CA ALA A 320 -3.00 4.73 17.76
C ALA A 320 -4.23 4.88 16.84
N GLN A 321 -4.07 5.48 15.65
CA GLN A 321 -5.15 5.56 14.66
C GLN A 321 -5.50 4.17 14.09
N TYR A 322 -4.50 3.33 13.83
CA TYR A 322 -4.67 1.99 13.27
C TYR A 322 -5.23 0.97 14.27
N THR A 323 -5.14 1.27 15.57
CA THR A 323 -5.70 0.43 16.65
C THR A 323 -7.16 0.79 16.95
N ARG A 324 -7.54 2.06 16.74
CA ARG A 324 -8.85 2.57 17.13
C ARG A 324 -9.89 2.41 16.04
N LEU A 325 -10.97 1.70 16.34
CA LEU A 325 -12.17 1.70 15.50
C LEU A 325 -13.03 2.93 15.83
N PRO A 326 -13.69 3.54 14.82
CA PRO A 326 -14.57 4.68 14.99
C PRO A 326 -15.89 4.32 15.70
#